data_538b2a3076e2e911b0a1412267f9b6a4
#
_entry.id   538b2a3076e2e911b0a1412267f9b6a4
#
_cell.length_a   1.000
_cell.length_b   1.000
_cell.length_c   1.000
_cell.angle_alpha   90.00
_cell.angle_beta   90.00
_cell.angle_gamma   90.00
#
_symmetry.space_group_name_H-M   'P 1'
#
loop_
_entity.id
_entity.type
_entity.pdbx_description
1 polymer ?
#
loop_
_entity_poly.entity_id
_entity_poly.type
_entity_poly.pdbx_seq_one_letter_code
_entity_poly.pdbx_strand_id
1 'polypeptide(L)'
;INLRSSWALNYIDAKEAVTLICGDKGGADMPAMGKLRLNSVEAGRQVITEPNLTAGKVDFFEGANGEPRDLEAACFINAILGKGQLYVTAEQAACVTRILEGIYESQKTGKPYYFK
;
A
#
# COMPACT_ATOMS: atom_id res chain seq x y z
N ILE A 1 -2.07 7.45 11.46
CA ILE A 1 -1.03 6.72 10.70
C ILE A 1 0.26 6.87 11.48
N ASN A 2 0.98 5.77 11.68
CA ASN A 2 2.33 5.77 12.24
C ASN A 2 3.27 5.29 11.12
N LEU A 3 4.15 6.17 10.67
CA LEU A 3 5.14 5.87 9.64
C LEU A 3 6.52 5.84 10.29
N ARG A 4 7.25 4.75 10.06
CA ARG A 4 8.65 4.60 10.46
C ARG A 4 9.47 4.27 9.23
N SER A 5 10.52 5.01 8.98
CA SER A 5 11.42 4.78 7.86
C SER A 5 12.86 4.96 8.31
N SER A 6 13.73 4.09 7.86
CA SER A 6 15.18 4.22 7.98
C SER A 6 15.85 3.42 6.87
N TRP A 7 16.94 3.92 6.35
CA TRP A 7 17.70 3.29 5.27
C TRP A 7 19.08 2.79 5.72
N ALA A 8 19.45 3.06 6.98
CA ALA A 8 20.81 2.81 7.46
C ALA A 8 20.85 2.09 8.84
N LEU A 9 19.79 1.37 9.20
CA LEU A 9 19.80 0.58 10.42
C LEU A 9 20.33 -0.83 10.18
N ASN A 10 21.38 -1.19 10.90
CA ASN A 10 21.83 -2.58 11.03
C ASN A 10 20.88 -3.31 11.98
N TYR A 11 20.01 -4.15 11.43
CA TYR A 11 18.91 -4.76 12.14
C TYR A 11 18.71 -6.21 11.66
N ILE A 12 18.62 -7.15 12.60
CA ILE A 12 18.63 -8.58 12.29
C ILE A 12 17.40 -8.99 11.47
N ASP A 13 16.25 -8.44 11.80
CA ASP A 13 14.96 -8.73 11.13
C ASP A 13 14.54 -7.57 10.21
N ALA A 14 15.48 -6.96 9.51
CA ALA A 14 15.20 -5.87 8.59
C ALA A 14 14.16 -6.30 7.56
N LYS A 15 13.03 -5.60 7.54
CA LYS A 15 11.97 -5.78 6.56
C LYS A 15 11.91 -4.53 5.69
N GLU A 16 11.92 -4.74 4.41
CA GLU A 16 12.01 -3.64 3.45
C GLU A 16 10.74 -2.77 3.46
N ALA A 17 9.59 -3.39 3.57
CA ALA A 17 8.31 -2.69 3.72
C ALA A 17 7.32 -3.56 4.48
N VAL A 18 6.72 -2.99 5.51
CA VAL A 18 5.64 -3.62 6.28
C VAL A 18 4.50 -2.63 6.40
N THR A 19 3.30 -3.06 6.03
CA THR A 19 2.09 -2.28 6.22
C THR A 19 1.14 -3.03 7.12
N LEU A 20 0.62 -2.35 8.14
CA LEU A 20 -0.41 -2.86 9.03
C LEU A 20 -1.59 -1.90 9.01
N ILE A 21 -2.76 -2.42 8.69
CA ILE A 21 -4.02 -1.69 8.68
C ILE A 21 -4.93 -2.29 9.74
N CYS A 22 -5.36 -1.47 10.70
CA CYS A 22 -6.27 -1.88 11.75
C CYS A 22 -7.59 -1.12 11.61
N GLY A 23 -8.68 -1.86 11.49
CA GLY A 23 -10.04 -1.32 11.46
C GLY A 23 -10.89 -1.96 12.55
N ASP A 24 -12.06 -1.42 12.77
CA ASP A 24 -13.05 -1.89 13.75
C ASP A 24 -13.77 -3.17 13.33
N LYS A 25 -13.78 -3.49 12.05
CA LYS A 25 -14.44 -4.67 11.47
C LYS A 25 -13.48 -5.71 10.91
N GLY A 26 -12.20 -5.39 10.86
CA GLY A 26 -11.17 -6.26 10.33
C GLY A 26 -9.87 -5.53 10.20
N GLY A 27 -8.87 -6.22 9.68
CA GLY A 27 -7.54 -5.68 9.47
C GLY A 27 -6.84 -6.34 8.30
N ALA A 28 -5.72 -5.77 7.92
CA ALA A 28 -4.84 -6.35 6.91
C ALA A 28 -3.39 -6.09 7.29
N ASP A 29 -2.52 -7.00 6.98
CA ASP A 29 -1.09 -6.74 7.01
C ASP A 29 -0.39 -7.27 5.75
N MET A 30 0.67 -6.58 5.38
CA MET A 30 1.61 -7.00 4.37
C MET A 30 2.97 -7.18 5.04
N PRO A 31 3.23 -8.39 5.59
CA PRO A 31 4.45 -8.65 6.37
C PRO A 31 5.71 -8.74 5.50
N ALA A 32 5.55 -8.92 4.19
CA ALA A 32 6.61 -8.93 3.21
C ALA A 32 6.01 -8.63 1.82
N MET A 33 6.87 -8.30 0.86
CA MET A 33 6.45 -8.11 -0.53
C MET A 33 5.73 -9.37 -1.05
N GLY A 34 4.59 -9.19 -1.70
CA GLY A 34 3.78 -10.29 -2.26
C GLY A 34 3.01 -11.11 -1.23
N LYS A 35 3.01 -10.74 0.05
CA LYS A 35 2.22 -11.40 1.09
C LYS A 35 1.16 -10.47 1.63
N LEU A 36 -0.08 -10.96 1.68
CA LEU A 36 -1.21 -10.26 2.25
C LEU A 36 -1.93 -11.20 3.22
N ARG A 37 -2.18 -10.71 4.44
CA ARG A 37 -3.06 -11.40 5.38
C ARG A 37 -4.24 -10.50 5.69
N LEU A 38 -5.42 -11.06 5.65
CA LEU A 38 -6.66 -10.39 5.99
C LEU A 38 -7.19 -10.99 7.30
N ASN A 39 -7.57 -10.13 8.21
CA ASN A 39 -8.19 -10.51 9.47
C ASN A 39 -9.65 -10.07 9.46
N SER A 40 -10.54 -10.99 9.65
CA SER A 40 -11.98 -10.78 9.72
C SER A 40 -12.60 -11.54 10.90
N VAL A 41 -13.90 -11.36 11.11
CA VAL A 41 -14.68 -12.13 12.08
C VAL A 41 -15.77 -12.88 11.36
N GLU A 42 -15.76 -14.19 11.45
CA GLU A 42 -16.77 -15.08 10.89
C GLU A 42 -17.34 -15.99 11.98
N ALA A 43 -18.65 -16.10 12.06
CA ALA A 43 -19.35 -16.87 13.10
C ALA A 43 -18.84 -16.55 14.54
N GLY A 44 -18.55 -15.28 14.83
CA GLY A 44 -18.03 -14.83 16.13
C GLY A 44 -16.58 -15.23 16.44
N ARG A 45 -15.83 -15.69 15.44
CA ARG A 45 -14.43 -16.11 15.59
C ARG A 45 -13.54 -15.29 14.67
N GLN A 46 -12.33 -15.00 15.14
CA GLN A 46 -11.31 -14.40 14.31
C GLN A 46 -10.88 -15.40 13.21
N VAL A 47 -10.86 -14.91 11.97
CA VAL A 47 -10.41 -15.66 10.79
C VAL A 47 -9.27 -14.89 10.15
N ILE A 48 -8.20 -15.60 9.82
CA ILE A 48 -7.07 -15.06 9.06
C ILE A 48 -7.07 -15.75 7.70
N THR A 49 -7.15 -14.97 6.64
CA THR A 49 -7.09 -15.43 5.26
C THR A 49 -5.79 -14.94 4.63
N GLU A 50 -5.06 -15.83 4.00
CA GLU A 50 -3.84 -15.50 3.23
C GLU A 50 -4.08 -15.78 1.75
N PRO A 51 -4.57 -14.78 0.98
CA PRO A 51 -4.76 -14.95 -0.45
C PRO A 51 -3.41 -15.12 -1.14
N ASN A 52 -3.34 -16.07 -2.05
CA ASN A 52 -2.14 -16.27 -2.86
C ASN A 52 -2.13 -15.25 -4.01
N LEU A 53 -1.39 -14.17 -3.85
CA LEU A 53 -1.29 -13.09 -4.84
C LEU A 53 -0.47 -13.48 -6.08
N THR A 54 0.30 -14.58 -6.00
CA THR A 54 1.12 -15.09 -7.11
C THR A 54 0.49 -16.31 -7.77
N ALA A 55 -0.62 -16.82 -7.22
CA ALA A 55 -1.34 -17.91 -7.85
C ALA A 55 -1.84 -17.44 -9.20
N GLY A 56 -1.51 -18.22 -10.19
CA GLY A 56 -1.93 -17.99 -11.55
C GLY A 56 -3.47 -17.93 -11.66
N LYS A 57 -3.87 -17.46 -12.79
CA LYS A 57 -5.24 -17.41 -13.25
C LYS A 57 -5.99 -18.72 -12.96
N VAL A 58 -7.10 -18.67 -12.29
CA VAL A 58 -8.07 -19.77 -12.28
C VAL A 58 -8.93 -19.65 -13.54
N ASP A 59 -9.24 -20.77 -14.19
CA ASP A 59 -9.83 -20.83 -15.52
C ASP A 59 -11.16 -20.07 -15.70
N PHE A 60 -11.85 -19.75 -14.62
CA PHE A 60 -13.12 -19.01 -14.62
C PHE A 60 -12.99 -17.56 -14.13
N PHE A 61 -11.77 -17.09 -13.86
CA PHE A 61 -11.52 -15.74 -13.39
C PHE A 61 -10.51 -15.02 -14.29
N GLU A 62 -10.98 -14.02 -15.01
CA GLU A 62 -10.12 -13.16 -15.82
C GLU A 62 -9.42 -12.15 -14.91
N GLY A 63 -8.40 -12.60 -14.19
CA GLY A 63 -7.52 -11.71 -13.44
C GLY A 63 -6.49 -11.03 -14.35
N ALA A 64 -6.03 -9.85 -13.97
CA ALA A 64 -4.90 -9.23 -14.64
C ALA A 64 -3.65 -10.08 -14.43
N ASN A 65 -3.04 -10.56 -15.52
CA ASN A 65 -1.74 -11.20 -15.52
C ASN A 65 -0.70 -10.13 -15.84
N GLY A 66 0.37 -10.06 -15.11
CA GLY A 66 1.50 -9.18 -15.39
C GLY A 66 2.21 -8.75 -14.09
N GLU A 67 3.41 -8.31 -14.27
CA GLU A 67 4.16 -7.68 -13.19
C GLU A 67 3.45 -6.36 -12.78
N PRO A 68 3.43 -6.00 -11.49
CA PRO A 68 2.76 -4.80 -11.01
C PRO A 68 3.18 -3.52 -11.76
N ARG A 69 4.42 -3.42 -12.17
CA ARG A 69 4.95 -2.29 -12.94
C ARG A 69 4.36 -2.19 -14.35
N ASP A 70 4.15 -3.34 -15.00
CA ASP A 70 3.56 -3.40 -16.34
C ASP A 70 2.09 -2.99 -16.28
N LEU A 71 1.39 -3.41 -15.23
CA LEU A 71 -0.01 -3.03 -14.98
C LEU A 71 -0.13 -1.53 -14.69
N GLU A 72 0.78 -0.96 -13.92
CA GLU A 72 0.84 0.48 -13.64
C GLU A 72 1.06 1.28 -14.93
N ALA A 73 2.05 0.89 -15.73
CA ALA A 73 2.34 1.54 -17.02
C ALA A 73 1.16 1.43 -17.99
N ALA A 74 0.54 0.25 -18.08
CA ALA A 74 -0.64 0.04 -18.92
C ALA A 74 -1.83 0.90 -18.47
N CYS A 75 -2.06 1.01 -17.17
CA CYS A 75 -3.09 1.88 -16.59
C CYS A 75 -2.87 3.34 -17.00
N PHE A 76 -1.65 3.84 -16.87
CA PHE A 76 -1.29 5.20 -17.23
C PHE A 76 -1.49 5.48 -18.73
N ILE A 77 -1.00 4.59 -19.60
CA ILE A 77 -1.15 4.71 -21.06
C ILE A 77 -2.64 4.67 -21.45
N ASN A 78 -3.41 3.74 -20.87
CA ASN A 78 -4.84 3.65 -21.17
C ASN A 78 -5.62 4.89 -20.73
N ALA A 79 -5.23 5.52 -19.63
CA ALA A 79 -5.83 6.78 -19.20
C ALA A 79 -5.53 7.91 -20.19
N ILE A 80 -4.29 8.03 -20.70
CA ILE A 80 -3.92 9.00 -21.73
C ILE A 80 -4.74 8.80 -23.02
N LEU A 81 -4.95 7.54 -23.41
CA LEU A 81 -5.70 7.18 -24.61
C LEU A 81 -7.23 7.26 -24.43
N GLY A 82 -7.72 7.67 -23.26
CA GLY A 82 -9.15 7.73 -22.96
C GLY A 82 -9.84 6.35 -22.84
N LYS A 83 -9.06 5.28 -22.67
CA LYS A 83 -9.54 3.89 -22.57
C LYS A 83 -9.71 3.39 -21.14
N GLY A 84 -9.37 4.21 -20.15
CA GLY A 84 -9.45 3.88 -18.73
C GLY A 84 -9.27 5.11 -17.85
N GLN A 85 -9.33 4.89 -16.54
CA GLN A 85 -9.09 5.93 -15.53
C GLN A 85 -7.85 5.59 -14.72
N LEU A 86 -7.17 6.62 -14.19
CA LEU A 86 -6.09 6.43 -13.23
C LEU A 86 -6.67 5.95 -11.89
N TYR A 87 -6.06 4.95 -11.29
CA TYR A 87 -6.37 4.54 -9.91
C TYR A 87 -5.92 5.58 -8.89
N VAL A 88 -4.82 6.27 -9.18
CA VAL A 88 -4.30 7.37 -8.37
C VAL A 88 -4.08 8.56 -9.27
N THR A 89 -4.71 9.70 -8.96
CA THR A 89 -4.53 10.95 -9.71
C THR A 89 -3.28 11.69 -9.25
N ALA A 90 -2.82 12.65 -10.03
CA ALA A 90 -1.67 13.49 -9.68
C ALA A 90 -1.91 14.27 -8.38
N GLU A 91 -3.14 14.75 -8.15
CA GLU A 91 -3.52 15.46 -6.93
C GLU A 91 -3.44 14.55 -5.69
N GLN A 92 -3.87 13.30 -5.81
CA GLN A 92 -3.76 12.32 -4.75
C GLN A 92 -2.29 11.97 -4.45
N ALA A 93 -1.47 11.80 -5.49
CA ALA A 93 -0.04 11.58 -5.35
C ALA A 93 0.67 12.78 -4.71
N ALA A 94 0.31 14.00 -5.07
CA ALA A 94 0.85 15.23 -4.47
C ALA A 94 0.60 15.32 -2.95
N CYS A 95 -0.43 14.64 -2.43
CA CYS A 95 -0.67 14.57 -0.99
C CYS A 95 0.52 13.94 -0.24
N VAL A 96 1.15 12.91 -0.82
CA VAL A 96 2.35 12.27 -0.23
C VAL A 96 3.52 13.26 -0.18
N THR A 97 3.74 14.03 -1.24
CA THR A 97 4.80 15.06 -1.28
C THR A 97 4.58 16.10 -0.18
N ARG A 98 3.35 16.58 -0.01
CA ARG A 98 3.02 17.52 1.06
C ARG A 98 3.25 16.95 2.45
N ILE A 99 2.97 15.67 2.66
CA ILE A 99 3.27 14.98 3.94
C ILE A 99 4.78 14.96 4.18
N LEU A 100 5.59 14.66 3.16
CA LEU A 100 7.06 14.66 3.27
C LEU A 100 7.59 16.07 3.59
N GLU A 101 7.09 17.11 2.94
CA GLU A 101 7.44 18.50 3.27
C GLU A 101 7.11 18.82 4.73
N GLY A 102 5.92 18.42 5.20
CA GLY A 102 5.52 18.61 6.60
C GLY A 102 6.45 17.89 7.60
N ILE A 103 6.94 16.70 7.25
CA ILE A 103 7.90 15.95 8.05
C ILE A 103 9.23 16.72 8.16
N TYR A 104 9.76 17.22 7.04
CA TYR A 104 10.99 18.01 7.03
C TYR A 104 10.85 19.31 7.82
N GLU A 105 9.76 20.03 7.68
CA GLU A 105 9.50 21.25 8.45
C GLU A 105 9.33 20.96 9.95
N SER A 106 8.64 19.88 10.31
CA SER A 106 8.54 19.43 11.71
C SER A 106 9.90 19.09 12.29
N GLN A 107 10.73 18.37 11.56
CA GLN A 107 12.08 18.02 11.99
C GLN A 107 12.96 19.27 12.18
N LYS A 108 12.90 20.24 11.26
CA LYS A 108 13.67 21.47 11.30
C LYS A 108 13.26 22.39 12.45
N THR A 109 11.97 22.46 12.76
CA THR A 109 11.44 23.34 13.81
C THR A 109 11.37 22.68 15.18
N GLY A 110 11.43 21.35 15.26
CA GLY A 110 11.20 20.57 16.46
C GLY A 110 9.74 20.61 16.96
N LYS A 111 8.81 21.04 16.12
CA LYS A 111 7.38 21.22 16.46
C LYS A 111 6.48 20.42 15.50
N PRO A 112 5.26 20.04 15.96
CA PRO A 112 4.28 19.47 15.04
C PRO A 112 3.98 20.41 13.88
N TYR A 113 3.87 19.85 12.68
CA TYR A 113 3.44 20.57 11.49
C TYR A 113 1.93 20.39 11.29
N TYR A 114 1.21 21.48 11.05
CA TYR A 114 -0.23 21.46 10.79
C TYR A 114 -0.49 21.88 9.35
N PHE A 115 -1.12 21.00 8.60
CA PHE A 115 -1.55 21.29 7.22
C PHE A 115 -2.70 22.32 7.23
N LYS A 116 -2.62 23.27 6.32
CA LYS A 116 -3.66 24.26 6.07
C LYS A 116 -4.52 23.85 4.89
#